data_05d1995721f68de3024ad5e855c21e3f
#
_entry.id   05d1995721f68de3024ad5e855c21e3f
#
_cell.length_a   1.000
_cell.length_b   1.000
_cell.length_c   1.000
_cell.angle_alpha   90.00
_cell.angle_beta   90.00
_cell.angle_gamma   90.00
#
_symmetry.space_group_name_H-M   'P 1'
#
loop_
_entity.id
_entity.type
_entity.pdbx_description
1 polymer ?
#
loop_
_entity_poly.entity_id
_entity_poly.type
_entity_poly.pdbx_seq_one_letter_code
_entity_poly.pdbx_strand_id
1 'polypeptide(L)'
;MRIYNAKDYADMSRKAANIISAQVIMKPNCVLGLATGSTPVGLYKQLVEWFKKGDLDFSEVMTVNLDEYKGLSRENDQSYYYFMHQNLFDHVNIPIENTHLPNGMEPDPQKECKRYTELIQSLGGVDLQLLGIGHNGHIGFNEPGESFDKQVHCVDLTESTIEANKRFFASADDVPKQAYTMGIKTIMQAKKILIIASGEDKAEIVQKAFFGPITPQVPASVLQLHNDVTLVADEAALSRL
;
A
#
# COMPACT_ATOMS: atom_id res chain seq x y z
N MET A 1 -7.86 14.14 -10.14
CA MET A 1 -8.13 12.73 -9.85
C MET A 1 -8.79 12.06 -11.05
N ARG A 2 -8.44 10.80 -11.37
CA ARG A 2 -9.10 9.97 -12.40
C ARG A 2 -9.76 8.79 -11.71
N ILE A 3 -10.92 8.35 -12.21
CA ILE A 3 -11.62 7.17 -11.69
C ILE A 3 -11.82 6.18 -12.84
N TYR A 4 -11.36 4.94 -12.63
CA TYR A 4 -11.59 3.83 -13.55
C TYR A 4 -12.56 2.85 -12.89
N ASN A 5 -13.74 2.76 -13.46
CA ASN A 5 -14.71 1.75 -13.08
C ASN A 5 -14.30 0.38 -13.63
N ALA A 6 -14.35 -0.62 -12.78
CA ALA A 6 -14.12 -2.03 -13.12
C ALA A 6 -15.38 -2.85 -12.80
N LYS A 7 -15.60 -3.92 -13.56
CA LYS A 7 -16.79 -4.78 -13.38
C LYS A 7 -16.77 -5.50 -12.04
N ASP A 8 -15.60 -5.99 -11.66
CA ASP A 8 -15.38 -6.83 -10.50
C ASP A 8 -13.93 -6.73 -10.02
N TYR A 9 -13.60 -7.48 -8.96
CA TYR A 9 -12.24 -7.57 -8.41
C TYR A 9 -11.17 -7.97 -9.45
N ALA A 10 -11.48 -8.90 -10.36
CA ALA A 10 -10.52 -9.35 -11.36
C ALA A 10 -10.22 -8.25 -12.39
N ASP A 11 -11.25 -7.54 -12.86
CA ASP A 11 -11.10 -6.42 -13.78
C ASP A 11 -10.42 -5.21 -13.11
N MET A 12 -10.73 -4.93 -11.82
CA MET A 12 -10.05 -3.93 -11.01
C MET A 12 -8.55 -4.26 -10.89
N SER A 13 -8.22 -5.50 -10.53
CA SER A 13 -6.84 -5.98 -10.41
C SER A 13 -6.07 -5.83 -11.73
N ARG A 14 -6.65 -6.25 -12.85
CA ARG A 14 -6.06 -6.13 -14.18
C ARG A 14 -5.86 -4.68 -14.60
N LYS A 15 -6.83 -3.80 -14.37
CA LYS A 15 -6.72 -2.35 -14.69
C LYS A 15 -5.65 -1.67 -13.84
N ALA A 16 -5.59 -1.99 -12.56
CA ALA A 16 -4.55 -1.46 -11.68
C ALA A 16 -3.15 -1.97 -12.07
N ALA A 17 -3.04 -3.27 -12.43
CA ALA A 17 -1.79 -3.83 -12.94
C ALA A 17 -1.34 -3.15 -14.25
N ASN A 18 -2.24 -2.77 -15.17
CA ASN A 18 -1.90 -2.01 -16.38
C ASN A 18 -1.22 -0.67 -16.04
N ILE A 19 -1.65 0.02 -14.98
CA ILE A 19 -1.07 1.30 -14.57
C ILE A 19 0.35 1.10 -14.02
N ILE A 20 0.56 0.07 -13.20
CA ILE A 20 1.90 -0.26 -12.69
C ILE A 20 2.81 -0.73 -13.82
N SER A 21 2.33 -1.59 -14.72
CA SER A 21 3.13 -2.06 -15.87
C SER A 21 3.56 -0.91 -16.77
N ALA A 22 2.66 0.03 -17.05
CA ALA A 22 2.99 1.24 -17.81
C ALA A 22 4.07 2.08 -17.10
N GLN A 23 4.03 2.19 -15.76
CA GLN A 23 5.06 2.89 -15.00
C GLN A 23 6.42 2.19 -15.13
N VAL A 24 6.47 0.86 -15.03
CA VAL A 24 7.70 0.06 -15.18
C VAL A 24 8.26 0.18 -16.61
N ILE A 25 7.43 0.03 -17.64
CA ILE A 25 7.84 0.13 -19.04
C ILE A 25 8.38 1.52 -19.37
N MET A 26 7.70 2.57 -18.94
CA MET A 26 8.09 3.96 -19.25
C MET A 26 9.28 4.47 -18.42
N LYS A 27 9.55 3.85 -17.26
CA LYS A 27 10.67 4.18 -16.39
C LYS A 27 11.17 2.88 -15.71
N PRO A 28 12.05 2.10 -16.36
CA PRO A 28 12.54 0.82 -15.84
C PRO A 28 13.13 0.90 -14.42
N ASN A 29 13.87 1.97 -14.12
CA ASN A 29 14.43 2.26 -12.79
C ASN A 29 13.47 3.04 -11.88
N CYS A 30 12.17 2.80 -11.97
CA CYS A 30 11.20 3.48 -11.11
C CYS A 30 11.23 2.96 -9.68
N VAL A 31 10.82 3.82 -8.75
CA VAL A 31 10.55 3.46 -7.35
C VAL A 31 9.04 3.24 -7.18
N LEU A 32 8.64 2.00 -6.93
CA LEU A 32 7.25 1.64 -6.66
C LEU A 32 6.98 1.58 -5.16
N GLY A 33 6.00 2.32 -4.70
CA GLY A 33 5.42 2.15 -3.37
C GLY A 33 4.37 1.04 -3.39
N LEU A 34 4.55 0.00 -2.58
CA LEU A 34 3.71 -1.19 -2.59
C LEU A 34 2.90 -1.32 -1.30
N ALA A 35 1.77 -1.99 -1.40
CA ALA A 35 0.83 -2.25 -0.31
C ALA A 35 0.65 -3.75 -0.09
N THR A 36 0.29 -4.15 1.11
CA THR A 36 -0.07 -5.54 1.47
C THR A 36 -1.59 -5.70 1.65
N GLY A 37 -2.01 -6.87 2.09
CA GLY A 37 -3.41 -7.20 2.30
C GLY A 37 -4.06 -7.90 1.10
N SER A 38 -5.34 -8.23 1.20
CA SER A 38 -6.06 -9.05 0.20
C SER A 38 -6.31 -8.33 -1.12
N THR A 39 -6.52 -7.01 -1.07
CA THR A 39 -6.93 -6.23 -2.26
C THR A 39 -5.88 -6.24 -3.39
N PRO A 40 -4.56 -6.05 -3.14
CA PRO A 40 -3.56 -6.02 -4.22
C PRO A 40 -3.12 -7.40 -4.74
N VAL A 41 -3.54 -8.51 -4.13
CA VAL A 41 -3.09 -9.86 -4.52
C VAL A 41 -3.37 -10.17 -6.00
N GLY A 42 -4.56 -9.85 -6.49
CA GLY A 42 -4.93 -10.07 -7.91
C GLY A 42 -4.10 -9.21 -8.86
N LEU A 43 -3.76 -7.99 -8.45
CA LEU A 43 -2.87 -7.11 -9.20
C LEU A 43 -1.45 -7.70 -9.28
N TYR A 44 -0.88 -8.19 -8.17
CA TYR A 44 0.44 -8.82 -8.18
C TYR A 44 0.48 -10.07 -9.04
N LYS A 45 -0.56 -10.92 -8.96
CA LYS A 45 -0.69 -12.09 -9.84
C LYS A 45 -0.65 -11.69 -11.32
N GLN A 46 -1.35 -10.63 -11.69
CA GLN A 46 -1.36 -10.15 -13.07
C GLN A 46 0.00 -9.62 -13.54
N LEU A 47 0.74 -8.90 -12.66
CA LEU A 47 2.11 -8.45 -12.96
C LEU A 47 3.05 -9.65 -13.16
N VAL A 48 2.96 -10.67 -12.31
CA VAL A 48 3.74 -11.93 -12.42
C VAL A 48 3.42 -12.66 -13.73
N GLU A 49 2.15 -12.73 -14.14
CA GLU A 49 1.77 -13.34 -15.44
C GLU A 49 2.42 -12.60 -16.62
N TRP A 50 2.41 -11.28 -16.62
CA TRP A 50 3.03 -10.49 -17.69
C TRP A 50 4.56 -10.59 -17.67
N PHE A 51 5.18 -10.63 -16.50
CA PHE A 51 6.59 -10.93 -16.39
C PHE A 51 6.94 -12.30 -17.02
N LYS A 52 6.19 -13.36 -16.67
CA LYS A 52 6.40 -14.71 -17.22
C LYS A 52 6.19 -14.79 -18.73
N LYS A 53 5.38 -13.89 -19.32
CA LYS A 53 5.19 -13.76 -20.77
C LYS A 53 6.31 -12.95 -21.45
N GLY A 54 7.18 -12.30 -20.68
CA GLY A 54 8.24 -11.43 -21.20
C GLY A 54 7.79 -10.01 -21.51
N ASP A 55 6.59 -9.61 -21.06
CA ASP A 55 6.05 -8.27 -21.30
C ASP A 55 6.61 -7.23 -20.29
N LEU A 56 7.13 -7.68 -19.14
CA LEU A 56 7.65 -6.82 -18.08
C LEU A 56 9.05 -7.29 -17.63
N ASP A 57 9.86 -6.31 -17.24
CA ASP A 57 11.18 -6.50 -16.65
C ASP A 57 11.28 -5.68 -15.37
N PHE A 58 11.59 -6.33 -14.25
CA PHE A 58 11.73 -5.70 -12.93
C PHE A 58 13.18 -5.57 -12.48
N SER A 59 14.16 -5.90 -13.34
CA SER A 59 15.59 -5.96 -12.97
C SER A 59 16.16 -4.63 -12.45
N GLU A 60 15.61 -3.49 -12.89
CA GLU A 60 16.03 -2.16 -12.44
C GLU A 60 15.02 -1.50 -11.47
N VAL A 61 13.86 -2.13 -11.26
CA VAL A 61 12.82 -1.58 -10.36
C VAL A 61 13.30 -1.59 -8.91
N MET A 62 12.99 -0.53 -8.19
CA MET A 62 13.15 -0.43 -6.74
C MET A 62 11.76 -0.37 -6.09
N THR A 63 11.62 -0.97 -4.91
CA THR A 63 10.34 -0.95 -4.19
C THR A 63 10.51 -0.46 -2.76
N VAL A 64 9.47 0.22 -2.26
CA VAL A 64 9.31 0.58 -0.85
C VAL A 64 7.90 0.19 -0.41
N ASN A 65 7.76 -0.55 0.68
CA ASN A 65 6.44 -0.89 1.21
C ASN A 65 5.93 0.18 2.17
N LEU A 66 4.61 0.30 2.28
CA LEU A 66 3.96 1.26 3.17
C LEU A 66 4.30 1.02 4.64
N ASP A 67 4.40 -0.24 5.04
CA ASP A 67 4.40 -0.62 6.44
C ASP A 67 4.99 -2.01 6.69
N GLU A 68 5.24 -2.31 7.96
CA GLU A 68 5.59 -3.62 8.48
C GLU A 68 5.22 -3.67 9.97
N TYR A 69 4.82 -4.83 10.44
CA TYR A 69 4.59 -5.08 11.86
C TYR A 69 5.88 -4.97 12.66
N LYS A 70 5.81 -4.26 13.80
CA LYS A 70 6.91 -4.21 14.75
C LYS A 70 6.90 -5.48 15.63
N GLY A 71 8.04 -6.14 15.71
CA GLY A 71 8.22 -7.36 16.49
C GLY A 71 8.13 -8.66 15.67
N LEU A 72 7.81 -8.58 14.37
CA LEU A 72 7.86 -9.75 13.50
C LEU A 72 9.19 -9.82 12.72
N SER A 73 9.79 -11.01 12.71
CA SER A 73 10.93 -11.28 11.84
C SER A 73 10.50 -11.48 10.38
N ARG A 74 11.44 -11.35 9.46
CA ARG A 74 11.19 -11.56 8.01
C ARG A 74 10.74 -12.97 7.67
N GLU A 75 11.14 -13.95 8.47
CA GLU A 75 10.81 -15.36 8.33
C GLU A 75 9.42 -15.72 8.85
N ASN A 76 8.81 -14.82 9.63
CA ASN A 76 7.45 -15.02 10.10
C ASN A 76 6.49 -14.91 8.92
N ASP A 77 5.63 -15.92 8.73
CA ASP A 77 4.68 -16.03 7.61
C ASP A 77 3.59 -14.94 7.63
N GLN A 78 3.46 -14.19 8.73
CA GLN A 78 2.55 -13.06 8.88
C GLN A 78 3.25 -11.70 8.70
N SER A 79 4.58 -11.66 8.50
CA SER A 79 5.27 -10.42 8.17
C SER A 79 4.88 -9.93 6.76
N TYR A 80 4.91 -8.62 6.55
CA TYR A 80 4.68 -8.06 5.22
C TYR A 80 5.84 -8.33 4.27
N TYR A 81 7.05 -8.53 4.81
CA TYR A 81 8.17 -9.04 4.05
C TYR A 81 7.84 -10.40 3.43
N TYR A 82 7.37 -11.36 4.23
CA TYR A 82 6.97 -12.68 3.75
C TYR A 82 5.82 -12.58 2.74
N PHE A 83 4.81 -11.76 3.03
CA PHE A 83 3.69 -11.51 2.12
C PHE A 83 4.17 -11.05 0.73
N MET A 84 5.10 -10.10 0.68
CA MET A 84 5.60 -9.58 -0.60
C MET A 84 6.40 -10.62 -1.38
N HIS A 85 7.19 -11.44 -0.71
CA HIS A 85 7.89 -12.56 -1.33
C HIS A 85 6.92 -13.57 -1.92
N GLN A 86 5.91 -13.98 -1.16
CA GLN A 86 4.89 -14.93 -1.61
C GLN A 86 4.04 -14.43 -2.79
N ASN A 87 3.80 -13.13 -2.91
CA ASN A 87 2.86 -12.60 -3.89
C ASN A 87 3.53 -11.92 -5.09
N LEU A 88 4.78 -11.47 -4.97
CA LEU A 88 5.47 -10.74 -6.04
C LEU A 88 6.96 -11.05 -6.15
N PHE A 89 7.76 -10.81 -5.10
CA PHE A 89 9.22 -10.71 -5.26
C PHE A 89 9.87 -12.01 -5.72
N ASP A 90 9.45 -13.17 -5.21
CA ASP A 90 10.00 -14.49 -5.61
C ASP A 90 9.53 -14.93 -7.00
N HIS A 91 8.63 -14.19 -7.64
CA HIS A 91 8.01 -14.56 -8.91
C HIS A 91 8.44 -13.69 -10.09
N VAL A 92 9.25 -12.67 -9.84
CA VAL A 92 9.78 -11.73 -10.85
C VAL A 92 11.29 -11.59 -10.68
N ASN A 93 11.97 -10.89 -11.61
CA ASN A 93 13.43 -10.74 -11.59
C ASN A 93 13.91 -9.48 -10.84
N ILE A 94 13.15 -9.00 -9.86
CA ILE A 94 13.61 -7.88 -9.04
C ILE A 94 14.79 -8.31 -8.15
N PRO A 95 15.92 -7.57 -8.13
CA PRO A 95 17.00 -7.84 -7.18
C PRO A 95 16.52 -7.63 -5.74
N ILE A 96 16.89 -8.54 -4.84
CA ILE A 96 16.44 -8.48 -3.43
C ILE A 96 16.90 -7.18 -2.75
N GLU A 97 18.08 -6.68 -3.08
CA GLU A 97 18.63 -5.42 -2.59
C GLU A 97 17.83 -4.19 -3.02
N ASN A 98 16.99 -4.32 -4.04
CA ASN A 98 16.08 -3.28 -4.51
C ASN A 98 14.71 -3.32 -3.83
N THR A 99 14.47 -4.29 -2.94
CA THR A 99 13.20 -4.42 -2.22
C THR A 99 13.35 -3.91 -0.79
N HIS A 100 12.56 -2.92 -0.42
CA HIS A 100 12.70 -2.25 0.87
C HIS A 100 11.40 -2.27 1.65
N LEU A 101 11.48 -2.72 2.89
CA LEU A 101 10.43 -2.64 3.90
C LEU A 101 10.98 -2.02 5.18
N PRO A 102 10.12 -1.48 6.04
CA PRO A 102 10.53 -1.17 7.41
C PRO A 102 11.08 -2.41 8.11
N ASN A 103 12.06 -2.22 8.97
CA ASN A 103 12.63 -3.32 9.78
C ASN A 103 11.78 -3.55 11.04
N GLY A 104 10.86 -4.52 10.98
CA GLY A 104 10.02 -4.88 12.11
C GLY A 104 10.80 -5.25 13.38
N MET A 105 12.04 -5.72 13.25
CA MET A 105 12.88 -6.14 14.37
C MET A 105 13.71 -5.02 15.00
N GLU A 106 13.71 -3.80 14.47
CA GLU A 106 14.35 -2.66 15.14
C GLU A 106 13.49 -2.24 16.34
N PRO A 107 14.00 -2.34 17.58
CA PRO A 107 13.21 -2.02 18.77
C PRO A 107 13.03 -0.51 18.98
N ASP A 108 13.96 0.32 18.48
CA ASP A 108 13.91 1.78 18.60
C ASP A 108 13.09 2.41 17.47
N PRO A 109 11.86 2.88 17.75
CA PRO A 109 11.00 3.47 16.71
C PRO A 109 11.62 4.70 16.04
N GLN A 110 12.34 5.54 16.77
CA GLN A 110 12.92 6.76 16.22
C GLN A 110 14.00 6.42 15.19
N LYS A 111 14.85 5.44 15.52
CA LYS A 111 15.91 4.97 14.65
C LYS A 111 15.36 4.39 13.35
N GLU A 112 14.34 3.51 13.44
CA GLU A 112 13.76 2.91 12.24
C GLU A 112 13.01 3.92 11.38
N CYS A 113 12.19 4.76 11.97
CA CYS A 113 11.45 5.78 11.23
C CYS A 113 12.39 6.76 10.51
N LYS A 114 13.49 7.14 11.15
CA LYS A 114 14.53 7.98 10.53
C LYS A 114 15.19 7.23 9.37
N ARG A 115 15.67 6.00 9.60
CA ARG A 115 16.33 5.16 8.59
C ARG A 115 15.46 5.00 7.34
N TYR A 116 14.19 4.66 7.54
CA TYR A 116 13.29 4.39 6.42
C TYR A 116 12.90 5.67 5.67
N THR A 117 12.75 6.78 6.38
CA THR A 117 12.55 8.11 5.75
C THR A 117 13.75 8.50 4.88
N GLU A 118 14.97 8.37 5.41
CA GLU A 118 16.21 8.68 4.70
C GLU A 118 16.41 7.75 3.49
N LEU A 119 16.05 6.47 3.62
CA LEU A 119 16.07 5.52 2.51
C LEU A 119 15.16 5.98 1.36
N ILE A 120 13.89 6.29 1.65
CA ILE A 120 12.94 6.75 0.63
C ILE A 120 13.46 8.02 -0.06
N GLN A 121 14.05 8.95 0.70
CA GLN A 121 14.64 10.17 0.13
C GLN A 121 15.86 9.87 -0.75
N SER A 122 16.72 8.95 -0.33
CA SER A 122 17.93 8.56 -1.09
C SER A 122 17.60 7.91 -2.44
N LEU A 123 16.44 7.25 -2.55
CA LEU A 123 15.92 6.69 -3.80
C LEU A 123 15.29 7.76 -4.73
N GLY A 124 15.25 9.02 -4.30
CA GLY A 124 14.62 10.12 -5.06
C GLY A 124 13.09 10.17 -4.90
N GLY A 125 12.55 9.53 -3.87
CA GLY A 125 11.11 9.44 -3.59
C GLY A 125 10.40 8.37 -4.41
N VAL A 126 9.09 8.29 -4.25
CA VAL A 126 8.24 7.25 -4.87
C VAL A 126 7.67 7.76 -6.20
N ASP A 127 7.86 7.02 -7.29
CA ASP A 127 7.30 7.37 -8.61
C ASP A 127 5.80 7.04 -8.70
N LEU A 128 5.38 5.90 -8.15
CA LEU A 128 3.99 5.47 -8.10
C LEU A 128 3.73 4.73 -6.78
N GLN A 129 2.85 5.28 -5.94
CA GLN A 129 2.42 4.66 -4.69
C GLN A 129 1.10 3.92 -4.87
N LEU A 130 1.11 2.62 -4.66
CA LEU A 130 -0.09 1.79 -4.56
C LEU A 130 -0.68 1.89 -3.15
N LEU A 131 -1.99 2.10 -3.06
CA LEU A 131 -2.76 2.16 -1.81
C LEU A 131 -4.00 1.27 -1.91
N GLY A 132 -4.35 0.63 -0.79
CA GLY A 132 -5.72 0.21 -0.49
C GLY A 132 -6.43 1.28 0.34
N ILE A 133 -7.70 1.03 0.71
CA ILE A 133 -8.46 1.87 1.62
C ILE A 133 -9.15 1.02 2.70
N GLY A 134 -8.95 1.40 3.95
CA GLY A 134 -9.65 0.77 5.07
C GLY A 134 -11.11 1.22 5.17
N HIS A 135 -11.94 0.49 5.93
CA HIS A 135 -13.36 0.81 6.10
C HIS A 135 -13.63 2.18 6.74
N ASN A 136 -12.70 2.67 7.56
CA ASN A 136 -12.74 4.00 8.18
C ASN A 136 -11.97 5.07 7.39
N GLY A 137 -11.47 4.74 6.20
CA GLY A 137 -10.71 5.63 5.34
C GLY A 137 -9.22 5.68 5.61
N HIS A 138 -8.68 4.81 6.44
CA HIS A 138 -7.23 4.74 6.62
C HIS A 138 -6.51 4.30 5.35
N ILE A 139 -5.29 4.80 5.18
CA ILE A 139 -4.32 4.40 4.14
C ILE A 139 -3.00 4.07 4.82
N GLY A 140 -2.39 2.89 4.53
CA GLY A 140 -1.38 2.29 5.40
C GLY A 140 -1.99 2.11 6.80
N PHE A 141 -1.21 2.30 7.86
CA PHE A 141 -1.75 2.35 9.23
C PHE A 141 -2.04 3.78 9.73
N ASN A 142 -2.40 4.70 8.82
CA ASN A 142 -2.83 6.04 9.20
C ASN A 142 -4.34 6.04 9.46
N GLU A 143 -4.70 5.78 10.72
CA GLU A 143 -6.06 5.76 11.22
C GLU A 143 -6.66 7.19 11.31
N PRO A 144 -8.01 7.35 11.41
CA PRO A 144 -8.64 8.61 11.70
C PRO A 144 -7.98 9.35 12.86
N GLY A 145 -7.61 10.61 12.67
CA GLY A 145 -6.79 11.36 13.59
C GLY A 145 -6.99 12.87 13.47
N GLU A 146 -6.03 13.65 13.98
CA GLU A 146 -6.12 15.10 14.08
C GLU A 146 -5.36 15.86 12.98
N SER A 147 -4.39 15.18 12.30
CA SER A 147 -3.51 15.85 11.34
C SER A 147 -3.03 14.92 10.21
N PHE A 148 -2.47 15.53 9.16
CA PHE A 148 -1.85 14.85 8.02
C PHE A 148 -0.33 15.00 7.96
N ASP A 149 0.31 15.49 9.01
CA ASP A 149 1.70 15.96 9.01
C ASP A 149 2.76 14.87 9.22
N LYS A 150 2.35 13.65 9.60
CA LYS A 150 3.28 12.58 9.94
C LYS A 150 4.03 12.06 8.70
N GLN A 151 5.33 11.89 8.87
CA GLN A 151 6.20 11.11 7.99
C GLN A 151 6.16 9.63 8.39
N VAL A 152 7.22 8.85 8.11
CA VAL A 152 7.31 7.49 8.65
C VAL A 152 7.26 7.55 10.17
N HIS A 153 6.41 6.73 10.77
CA HIS A 153 6.23 6.70 12.22
C HIS A 153 5.84 5.30 12.71
N CYS A 154 6.05 5.06 13.98
CA CYS A 154 5.53 3.89 14.67
C CYS A 154 4.12 4.22 15.19
N VAL A 155 3.19 3.30 15.01
CA VAL A 155 1.80 3.45 15.42
C VAL A 155 1.38 2.28 16.29
N ASP A 156 0.59 2.56 17.33
CA ASP A 156 -0.16 1.54 18.06
C ASP A 156 -1.39 1.13 17.22
N LEU A 157 -1.53 -0.18 17.00
CA LEU A 157 -2.67 -0.69 16.24
C LEU A 157 -3.96 -0.58 17.06
N THR A 158 -5.04 -0.15 16.41
CA THR A 158 -6.35 -0.08 17.07
C THR A 158 -6.89 -1.49 17.34
N GLU A 159 -7.77 -1.62 18.34
CA GLU A 159 -8.43 -2.90 18.65
C GLU A 159 -9.16 -3.47 17.43
N SER A 160 -9.80 -2.60 16.62
CA SER A 160 -10.46 -3.00 15.38
C SER A 160 -9.48 -3.56 14.34
N THR A 161 -8.28 -2.99 14.24
CA THR A 161 -7.23 -3.49 13.34
C THR A 161 -6.65 -4.82 13.84
N ILE A 162 -6.42 -4.95 15.15
CA ILE A 162 -5.97 -6.21 15.77
C ILE A 162 -7.04 -7.31 15.53
N GLU A 163 -8.30 -7.02 15.79
CA GLU A 163 -9.39 -7.98 15.59
C GLU A 163 -9.55 -8.39 14.11
N ALA A 164 -9.43 -7.44 13.18
CA ALA A 164 -9.49 -7.73 11.75
C ALA A 164 -8.33 -8.60 11.27
N ASN A 165 -7.16 -8.47 11.89
CA ASN A 165 -5.94 -9.19 11.51
C ASN A 165 -5.78 -10.52 12.26
N LYS A 166 -6.48 -10.75 13.39
CA LYS A 166 -6.33 -11.99 14.17
C LYS A 166 -6.60 -13.26 13.37
N ARG A 167 -7.39 -13.17 12.30
CA ARG A 167 -7.67 -14.30 11.40
C ARG A 167 -6.42 -14.87 10.71
N PHE A 168 -5.33 -14.12 10.73
CA PHE A 168 -4.05 -14.50 10.14
C PHE A 168 -3.06 -15.08 11.18
N PHE A 169 -3.39 -15.02 12.48
CA PHE A 169 -2.54 -15.43 13.59
C PHE A 169 -3.17 -16.59 14.35
N ALA A 170 -2.35 -17.34 15.08
CA ALA A 170 -2.82 -18.47 15.89
C ALA A 170 -3.74 -18.02 17.03
N SER A 171 -3.48 -16.83 17.61
CA SER A 171 -4.33 -16.21 18.63
C SER A 171 -4.31 -14.68 18.49
N ALA A 172 -5.25 -14.00 19.17
CA ALA A 172 -5.27 -12.53 19.20
C ALA A 172 -4.04 -11.93 19.92
N ASP A 173 -3.45 -12.67 20.85
CA ASP A 173 -2.26 -12.24 21.60
C ASP A 173 -1.00 -12.27 20.74
N ASP A 174 -0.99 -13.06 19.67
CA ASP A 174 0.12 -13.16 18.72
C ASP A 174 0.10 -12.02 17.68
N VAL A 175 -1.00 -11.27 17.58
CA VAL A 175 -1.09 -10.11 16.69
C VAL A 175 -0.19 -9.00 17.24
N PRO A 176 0.74 -8.46 16.43
CA PRO A 176 1.55 -7.33 16.85
C PRO A 176 0.69 -6.14 17.27
N LYS A 177 1.13 -5.44 18.31
CA LYS A 177 0.41 -4.26 18.82
C LYS A 177 0.87 -2.96 18.19
N GLN A 178 2.01 -2.99 17.48
CA GLN A 178 2.61 -1.83 16.85
C GLN A 178 3.03 -2.15 15.41
N ALA A 179 3.09 -1.10 14.57
CA ALA A 179 3.62 -1.17 13.22
C ALA A 179 4.43 0.08 12.88
N TYR A 180 5.38 -0.07 11.96
CA TYR A 180 6.01 1.05 11.26
C TYR A 180 5.24 1.32 9.99
N THR A 181 4.86 2.58 9.76
CA THR A 181 4.07 2.96 8.58
C THR A 181 4.54 4.27 7.95
N MET A 182 4.46 4.36 6.64
CA MET A 182 4.55 5.66 5.96
C MET A 182 3.38 6.53 6.40
N GLY A 183 3.67 7.72 6.92
CA GLY A 183 2.64 8.69 7.25
C GLY A 183 2.09 9.40 6.01
N ILE A 184 0.97 10.08 6.20
CA ILE A 184 0.25 10.81 5.15
C ILE A 184 1.18 11.76 4.39
N LYS A 185 2.03 12.50 5.10
CA LYS A 185 2.99 13.43 4.47
C LYS A 185 3.95 12.72 3.51
N THR A 186 4.44 11.52 3.85
CA THR A 186 5.31 10.73 2.97
C THR A 186 4.54 10.20 1.76
N ILE A 187 3.31 9.69 1.97
CA ILE A 187 2.44 9.21 0.89
C ILE A 187 2.14 10.33 -0.11
N MET A 188 1.81 11.53 0.37
CA MET A 188 1.50 12.69 -0.47
C MET A 188 2.70 13.25 -1.25
N GLN A 189 3.92 12.82 -0.94
CA GLN A 189 5.12 13.19 -1.68
C GLN A 189 5.39 12.25 -2.89
N ALA A 190 4.66 11.17 -3.04
CA ALA A 190 4.74 10.33 -4.24
C ALA A 190 4.38 11.14 -5.49
N LYS A 191 5.00 10.85 -6.64
CA LYS A 191 4.70 11.57 -7.88
C LYS A 191 3.32 11.23 -8.43
N LYS A 192 2.90 9.96 -8.25
CA LYS A 192 1.58 9.45 -8.62
C LYS A 192 1.05 8.54 -7.52
N ILE A 193 -0.25 8.53 -7.36
CA ILE A 193 -0.93 7.63 -6.42
C ILE A 193 -1.95 6.78 -7.20
N LEU A 194 -1.87 5.48 -7.01
CA LEU A 194 -2.84 4.50 -7.45
C LEU A 194 -3.54 3.93 -6.24
N ILE A 195 -4.82 4.21 -6.08
CA ILE A 195 -5.62 3.62 -5.02
C ILE A 195 -6.62 2.62 -5.59
N ILE A 196 -6.77 1.47 -4.94
CA ILE A 196 -7.64 0.39 -5.37
C ILE A 196 -8.67 0.08 -4.29
N ALA A 197 -9.92 -0.14 -4.71
CA ALA A 197 -11.01 -0.52 -3.83
C ALA A 197 -11.92 -1.55 -4.51
N SER A 198 -12.40 -2.54 -3.77
CA SER A 198 -13.28 -3.59 -4.28
C SER A 198 -14.27 -4.02 -3.20
N GLY A 199 -15.52 -4.24 -3.61
CA GLY A 199 -16.59 -4.72 -2.75
C GLY A 199 -17.52 -3.62 -2.25
N GLU A 200 -18.78 -3.99 -2.03
CA GLU A 200 -19.84 -3.07 -1.57
C GLU A 200 -19.54 -2.46 -0.19
N ASP A 201 -18.83 -3.19 0.66
CA ASP A 201 -18.37 -2.73 1.98
C ASP A 201 -17.43 -1.50 1.90
N LYS A 202 -16.87 -1.21 0.71
CA LYS A 202 -16.06 -0.02 0.45
C LYS A 202 -16.84 1.16 -0.12
N ALA A 203 -18.09 0.98 -0.54
CA ALA A 203 -18.83 2.01 -1.25
C ALA A 203 -19.00 3.31 -0.44
N GLU A 204 -19.32 3.20 0.84
CA GLU A 204 -19.50 4.36 1.72
C GLU A 204 -18.20 5.12 1.92
N ILE A 205 -17.10 4.41 2.19
CA ILE A 205 -15.83 5.05 2.46
C ILE A 205 -15.21 5.65 1.20
N VAL A 206 -15.41 5.03 0.03
CA VAL A 206 -14.99 5.60 -1.26
C VAL A 206 -15.73 6.91 -1.51
N GLN A 207 -17.05 6.97 -1.28
CA GLN A 207 -17.82 8.20 -1.39
C GLN A 207 -17.29 9.27 -0.42
N LYS A 208 -17.11 8.93 0.86
CA LYS A 208 -16.59 9.88 1.87
C LYS A 208 -15.20 10.40 1.54
N ALA A 209 -14.31 9.51 1.10
CA ALA A 209 -12.91 9.85 0.85
C ALA A 209 -12.73 10.72 -0.39
N PHE A 210 -13.51 10.53 -1.45
CA PHE A 210 -13.25 11.20 -2.73
C PHE A 210 -14.28 12.24 -3.12
N PHE A 211 -15.44 12.27 -2.45
CA PHE A 211 -16.54 13.21 -2.72
C PHE A 211 -17.05 13.93 -1.47
N GLY A 212 -16.54 13.53 -0.30
CA GLY A 212 -16.81 14.20 0.97
C GLY A 212 -15.80 15.32 1.27
N PRO A 213 -15.91 15.95 2.44
CA PRO A 213 -14.96 16.96 2.90
C PRO A 213 -13.58 16.34 3.17
N ILE A 214 -12.52 17.12 2.92
CA ILE A 214 -11.16 16.73 3.28
C ILE A 214 -11.00 16.91 4.78
N THR A 215 -10.77 15.80 5.47
CA THR A 215 -10.67 15.78 6.93
C THR A 215 -9.77 14.64 7.42
N PRO A 216 -8.98 14.84 8.49
CA PRO A 216 -8.21 13.77 9.11
C PRO A 216 -9.07 12.63 9.70
N GLN A 217 -10.38 12.85 9.89
CA GLN A 217 -11.33 11.81 10.29
C GLN A 217 -11.60 10.78 9.17
N VAL A 218 -11.23 11.10 7.94
CA VAL A 218 -11.20 10.21 6.78
C VAL A 218 -9.84 10.40 6.10
N PRO A 219 -8.78 9.69 6.55
CA PRO A 219 -7.41 9.96 6.12
C PRO A 219 -7.22 9.97 4.61
N ALA A 220 -7.85 9.04 3.88
CA ALA A 220 -7.80 8.98 2.42
C ALA A 220 -8.38 10.24 1.74
N SER A 221 -9.17 11.06 2.43
CA SER A 221 -9.74 12.28 1.85
C SER A 221 -8.69 13.30 1.42
N VAL A 222 -7.50 13.29 2.04
CA VAL A 222 -6.39 14.17 1.66
C VAL A 222 -5.90 13.92 0.23
N LEU A 223 -6.13 12.72 -0.31
CA LEU A 223 -5.76 12.37 -1.69
C LEU A 223 -6.45 13.26 -2.73
N GLN A 224 -7.57 13.90 -2.39
CA GLN A 224 -8.23 14.91 -3.23
C GLN A 224 -7.30 16.11 -3.53
N LEU A 225 -6.32 16.40 -2.68
CA LEU A 225 -5.34 17.48 -2.85
C LEU A 225 -4.11 17.08 -3.65
N HIS A 226 -3.93 15.79 -3.93
CA HIS A 226 -2.76 15.32 -4.66
C HIS A 226 -2.93 15.55 -6.17
N ASN A 227 -1.85 15.96 -6.84
CA ASN A 227 -1.88 16.35 -8.26
C ASN A 227 -2.21 15.21 -9.22
N ASP A 228 -1.79 13.96 -8.93
CA ASP A 228 -1.98 12.81 -9.81
C ASP A 228 -2.42 11.57 -9.02
N VAL A 229 -3.74 11.46 -8.82
CA VAL A 229 -4.41 10.32 -8.18
C VAL A 229 -5.27 9.59 -9.19
N THR A 230 -5.13 8.28 -9.21
CA THR A 230 -6.00 7.37 -9.95
C THR A 230 -6.66 6.40 -8.98
N LEU A 231 -7.99 6.41 -8.91
CA LEU A 231 -8.79 5.41 -8.24
C LEU A 231 -9.21 4.35 -9.27
N VAL A 232 -8.90 3.08 -9.00
CA VAL A 232 -9.46 1.94 -9.73
C VAL A 232 -10.33 1.16 -8.75
N ALA A 233 -11.63 1.15 -9.01
CA ALA A 233 -12.58 0.49 -8.12
C ALA A 233 -13.63 -0.28 -8.92
N ASP A 234 -14.16 -1.36 -8.36
CA ASP A 234 -15.22 -2.11 -8.98
C ASP A 234 -16.60 -1.45 -8.80
N GLU A 235 -17.58 -1.91 -9.59
CA GLU A 235 -18.96 -1.37 -9.56
C GLU A 235 -19.56 -1.42 -8.14
N ALA A 236 -19.23 -2.45 -7.37
CA ALA A 236 -19.74 -2.59 -6.01
C ALA A 236 -19.16 -1.51 -5.08
N ALA A 237 -17.85 -1.23 -5.16
CA ALA A 237 -17.21 -0.16 -4.39
C ALA A 237 -17.62 1.25 -4.85
N LEU A 238 -18.10 1.41 -6.10
CA LEU A 238 -18.58 2.68 -6.66
C LEU A 238 -20.11 2.85 -6.57
N SER A 239 -20.83 1.92 -5.96
CA SER A 239 -22.31 1.87 -5.97
C SER A 239 -22.99 3.07 -5.29
N ARG A 240 -22.26 3.91 -4.59
CA ARG A 240 -22.78 5.16 -3.97
C ARG A 240 -22.33 6.44 -4.66
N LEU A 241 -21.77 6.34 -5.89
CA LEU A 241 -21.36 7.49 -6.70
C LEU A 241 -22.34 7.83 -7.80
#